data_b99c15c6ab61f47797c0e47120c73de0
#
_entry.id   b99c15c6ab61f47797c0e47120c73de0
#
_cell.length_a   1.000
_cell.length_b   1.000
_cell.length_c   1.000
_cell.angle_alpha   90.00
_cell.angle_beta   90.00
_cell.angle_gamma   90.00
#
_symmetry.space_group_name_H-M   'P 1'
#
loop_
_entity.id
_entity.type
_entity.pdbx_description
1 polymer ?
#
loop_
_entity_poly.entity_id
_entity_poly.type
_entity_poly.pdbx_seq_one_letter_code
_entity_poly.pdbx_strand_id
1 'polypeptide(L)'
;MGITSRRIFLSVVLCTLAGILSYRTAMGQMALYIHPRYELLVYGCALVVFLFGAVSWSSNAPLPRLSTIFLCIPVCIAVAFAPKPLGSAALVSQLGSLNAVVPATQPQAHTTDTQQWNLYEWALASTVDITPYAGSTAVVEGFVVQNDELGLPDDQFMVARYVLKCCTADAGGVGMRIAWGNARQFRSDQWVRVSGTLAVESSTGVPRPLIVASSVVPIEQPGRPYLIP
;
A
#
# COMPACT_ATOMS: atom_id res chain seq x y z
N MET A 1 -30.76 7.84 -30.22
CA MET A 1 -29.50 7.16 -30.58
C MET A 1 -29.87 5.80 -31.18
N GLY A 2 -29.52 5.58 -32.46
CA GLY A 2 -29.84 4.35 -33.20
C GLY A 2 -29.05 3.15 -32.64
N ILE A 3 -29.46 1.92 -32.97
CA ILE A 3 -28.82 0.68 -32.50
C ILE A 3 -27.33 0.67 -32.86
N THR A 4 -26.95 1.11 -34.03
CA THR A 4 -25.56 1.20 -34.52
C THR A 4 -24.71 2.14 -33.67
N SER A 5 -25.22 3.32 -33.31
CA SER A 5 -24.50 4.31 -32.49
C SER A 5 -24.18 3.79 -31.07
N ARG A 6 -25.03 2.95 -30.50
CA ARG A 6 -24.82 2.34 -29.18
C ARG A 6 -23.72 1.29 -29.17
N ARG A 7 -23.63 0.50 -30.22
CA ARG A 7 -22.60 -0.55 -30.34
C ARG A 7 -21.22 0.06 -30.47
N ILE A 8 -21.11 1.07 -31.35
CA ILE A 8 -19.87 1.84 -31.49
C ILE A 8 -19.47 2.43 -30.14
N PHE A 9 -20.42 3.05 -29.44
CA PHE A 9 -20.17 3.62 -28.13
C PHE A 9 -19.68 2.58 -27.12
N LEU A 10 -20.34 1.42 -27.01
CA LEU A 10 -19.94 0.33 -26.11
C LEU A 10 -18.53 -0.18 -26.46
N SER A 11 -18.29 -0.44 -27.74
CA SER A 11 -16.98 -0.91 -28.20
C SER A 11 -15.88 0.09 -27.83
N VAL A 12 -16.11 1.38 -28.05
CA VAL A 12 -15.15 2.43 -27.67
C VAL A 12 -14.91 2.46 -26.16
N VAL A 13 -15.96 2.39 -25.34
CA VAL A 13 -15.84 2.38 -23.87
C VAL A 13 -15.01 1.18 -23.38
N LEU A 14 -15.30 -0.03 -23.88
CA LEU A 14 -14.56 -1.24 -23.49
C LEU A 14 -13.09 -1.21 -23.95
N CYS A 15 -12.84 -0.79 -25.19
CA CYS A 15 -11.48 -0.66 -25.69
C CYS A 15 -10.68 0.41 -24.91
N THR A 16 -11.33 1.53 -24.55
CA THR A 16 -10.72 2.56 -23.71
C THR A 16 -10.39 2.02 -22.32
N LEU A 17 -11.31 1.27 -21.70
CA LEU A 17 -11.06 0.64 -20.39
C LEU A 17 -9.88 -0.34 -20.44
N ALA A 18 -9.84 -1.21 -21.45
CA ALA A 18 -8.73 -2.14 -21.66
C ALA A 18 -7.39 -1.40 -21.86
N GLY A 19 -7.41 -0.30 -22.63
CA GLY A 19 -6.25 0.54 -22.86
C GLY A 19 -5.76 1.21 -21.57
N ILE A 20 -6.66 1.75 -20.75
CA ILE A 20 -6.33 2.35 -19.45
C ILE A 20 -5.72 1.29 -18.50
N LEU A 21 -6.32 0.11 -18.40
CA LEU A 21 -5.80 -0.97 -17.55
C LEU A 21 -4.39 -1.38 -17.99
N SER A 22 -4.19 -1.61 -19.29
CA SER A 22 -2.87 -1.99 -19.83
C SER A 22 -1.83 -0.88 -19.61
N TYR A 23 -2.19 0.38 -19.86
CA TYR A 23 -1.31 1.53 -19.65
C TYR A 23 -0.91 1.69 -18.18
N ARG A 24 -1.86 1.62 -17.24
CA ARG A 24 -1.57 1.75 -15.82
C ARG A 24 -0.69 0.61 -15.29
N THR A 25 -0.90 -0.62 -15.81
CA THR A 25 -0.04 -1.76 -15.48
C THR A 25 1.37 -1.54 -15.99
N ALA A 26 1.53 -1.11 -17.24
CA ALA A 26 2.83 -0.82 -17.83
C ALA A 26 3.59 0.31 -17.11
N MET A 27 2.87 1.29 -16.56
CA MET A 27 3.44 2.37 -15.73
C MET A 27 3.69 1.96 -14.28
N GLY A 28 3.48 0.69 -13.90
CA GLY A 28 3.66 0.20 -12.53
C GLY A 28 2.62 0.72 -11.53
N GLN A 29 1.60 1.45 -11.98
CA GLN A 29 0.58 2.05 -11.10
C GLN A 29 -0.32 0.99 -10.45
N MET A 30 -0.42 -0.21 -11.05
CA MET A 30 -1.20 -1.30 -10.46
C MET A 30 -0.57 -1.86 -9.19
N ALA A 31 0.74 -1.67 -8.98
CA ALA A 31 1.41 -2.01 -7.73
C ALA A 31 0.88 -1.22 -6.50
N LEU A 32 0.13 -0.12 -6.74
CA LEU A 32 -0.59 0.61 -5.68
C LEU A 32 -1.90 -0.07 -5.23
N TYR A 33 -2.36 -1.11 -5.92
CA TYR A 33 -3.64 -1.77 -5.64
C TYR A 33 -3.53 -3.26 -5.45
N ILE A 34 -2.61 -3.91 -6.17
CA ILE A 34 -2.46 -5.36 -6.18
C ILE A 34 -0.99 -5.77 -6.07
N HIS A 35 -0.79 -7.00 -5.57
CA HIS A 35 0.52 -7.59 -5.52
C HIS A 35 1.09 -7.82 -6.94
N PRO A 36 2.39 -7.55 -7.20
CA PRO A 36 3.00 -7.66 -8.53
C PRO A 36 2.79 -8.99 -9.23
N ARG A 37 2.68 -10.11 -8.50
CA ARG A 37 2.42 -11.44 -9.09
C ARG A 37 1.11 -11.52 -9.89
N TYR A 38 0.17 -10.59 -9.66
CA TYR A 38 -1.12 -10.53 -10.36
C TYR A 38 -1.12 -9.57 -11.55
N GLU A 39 -0.02 -8.91 -11.87
CA GLU A 39 0.06 -7.98 -13.02
C GLU A 39 -0.27 -8.70 -14.34
N LEU A 40 0.21 -9.94 -14.51
CA LEU A 40 -0.12 -10.75 -15.69
C LEU A 40 -1.62 -11.04 -15.79
N LEU A 41 -2.30 -11.26 -14.66
CA LEU A 41 -3.75 -11.45 -14.63
C LEU A 41 -4.49 -10.19 -15.09
N VAL A 42 -4.00 -9.00 -14.72
CA VAL A 42 -4.59 -7.73 -15.17
C VAL A 42 -4.49 -7.58 -16.69
N TYR A 43 -3.35 -7.94 -17.29
CA TYR A 43 -3.20 -7.95 -18.75
C TYR A 43 -4.17 -8.96 -19.40
N GLY A 44 -4.34 -10.13 -18.79
CA GLY A 44 -5.33 -11.12 -19.24
C GLY A 44 -6.76 -10.56 -19.20
N CYS A 45 -7.14 -9.91 -18.11
CA CYS A 45 -8.44 -9.26 -18.00
C CYS A 45 -8.60 -8.11 -19.01
N ALA A 46 -7.57 -7.30 -19.22
CA ALA A 46 -7.59 -6.23 -20.21
C ALA A 46 -7.77 -6.78 -21.63
N LEU A 47 -7.11 -7.88 -21.97
CA LEU A 47 -7.29 -8.57 -23.26
C LEU A 47 -8.73 -9.07 -23.43
N VAL A 48 -9.30 -9.71 -22.43
CA VAL A 48 -10.68 -10.19 -22.48
C VAL A 48 -11.65 -9.02 -22.68
N VAL A 49 -11.50 -7.92 -21.93
CA VAL A 49 -12.32 -6.71 -22.10
C VAL A 49 -12.17 -6.13 -23.49
N PHE A 50 -10.94 -6.09 -24.03
CA PHE A 50 -10.68 -5.64 -25.40
C PHE A 50 -11.38 -6.51 -26.45
N LEU A 51 -11.30 -7.84 -26.32
CA LEU A 51 -11.97 -8.78 -27.23
C LEU A 51 -13.49 -8.61 -27.19
N PHE A 52 -14.08 -8.43 -26.01
CA PHE A 52 -15.51 -8.11 -25.89
C PHE A 52 -15.86 -6.79 -26.58
N GLY A 53 -15.01 -5.77 -26.45
CA GLY A 53 -15.16 -4.50 -27.18
C GLY A 53 -15.13 -4.70 -28.69
N ALA A 54 -14.18 -5.48 -29.19
CA ALA A 54 -14.03 -5.77 -30.63
C ALA A 54 -15.22 -6.56 -31.20
N VAL A 55 -15.68 -7.59 -30.48
CA VAL A 55 -16.85 -8.39 -30.87
C VAL A 55 -18.15 -7.55 -30.83
N SER A 56 -18.27 -6.65 -29.84
CA SER A 56 -19.43 -5.76 -29.74
C SER A 56 -19.60 -4.83 -30.95
N TRP A 57 -18.52 -4.52 -31.65
CA TRP A 57 -18.54 -3.75 -32.90
C TRP A 57 -19.36 -4.45 -34.00
N SER A 58 -19.20 -5.76 -34.13
CA SER A 58 -19.86 -6.58 -35.18
C SER A 58 -21.17 -7.21 -34.73
N SER A 59 -21.45 -7.24 -33.42
CA SER A 59 -22.60 -7.93 -32.83
C SER A 59 -23.92 -7.18 -33.06
N ASN A 60 -24.98 -7.93 -33.36
CA ASN A 60 -26.34 -7.40 -33.55
C ASN A 60 -27.21 -7.49 -32.27
N ALA A 61 -26.64 -7.83 -31.12
CA ALA A 61 -27.39 -7.99 -29.88
C ALA A 61 -27.96 -6.66 -29.35
N PRO A 62 -29.23 -6.59 -28.96
CA PRO A 62 -29.82 -5.41 -28.34
C PRO A 62 -29.30 -5.27 -26.91
N LEU A 63 -28.66 -4.16 -26.60
CA LEU A 63 -28.20 -3.84 -25.26
C LEU A 63 -29.17 -2.89 -24.57
N PRO A 64 -29.56 -3.13 -23.31
CA PRO A 64 -30.40 -2.21 -22.57
C PRO A 64 -29.68 -0.89 -22.32
N ARG A 65 -30.43 0.23 -22.34
CA ARG A 65 -29.87 1.60 -22.21
C ARG A 65 -29.12 1.80 -20.91
N LEU A 66 -29.60 1.21 -19.81
CA LEU A 66 -28.99 1.34 -18.49
C LEU A 66 -27.59 0.72 -18.42
N SER A 67 -27.37 -0.45 -19.00
CA SER A 67 -26.07 -1.13 -18.98
C SER A 67 -24.96 -0.30 -19.62
N THR A 68 -25.29 0.44 -20.68
CA THR A 68 -24.31 1.27 -21.38
C THR A 68 -23.84 2.47 -20.51
N ILE A 69 -24.75 3.05 -19.72
CA ILE A 69 -24.42 4.15 -18.80
C ILE A 69 -23.55 3.62 -17.66
N PHE A 70 -23.89 2.49 -17.07
CA PHE A 70 -23.11 1.90 -15.97
C PHE A 70 -21.67 1.53 -16.38
N LEU A 71 -21.45 1.14 -17.64
CA LEU A 71 -20.11 0.85 -18.16
C LEU A 71 -19.21 2.08 -18.30
N CYS A 72 -19.75 3.29 -18.35
CA CYS A 72 -18.96 4.52 -18.37
C CYS A 72 -18.38 4.86 -16.99
N ILE A 73 -19.05 4.44 -15.90
CA ILE A 73 -18.65 4.79 -14.54
C ILE A 73 -17.19 4.40 -14.24
N PRO A 74 -16.74 3.14 -14.46
CA PRO A 74 -15.36 2.75 -14.16
C PRO A 74 -14.34 3.51 -15.03
N VAL A 75 -14.68 3.86 -16.27
CA VAL A 75 -13.81 4.67 -17.13
C VAL A 75 -13.70 6.10 -16.59
N CYS A 76 -14.83 6.70 -16.23
CA CYS A 76 -14.84 8.05 -15.63
C CYS A 76 -14.04 8.08 -14.31
N ILE A 77 -14.24 7.10 -13.43
CA ILE A 77 -13.47 6.98 -12.18
C ILE A 77 -11.99 6.80 -12.48
N ALA A 78 -11.63 5.91 -13.40
CA ALA A 78 -10.24 5.66 -13.76
C ALA A 78 -9.53 6.89 -14.33
N VAL A 79 -10.24 7.75 -15.04
CA VAL A 79 -9.66 9.00 -15.59
C VAL A 79 -9.63 10.12 -14.55
N ALA A 80 -10.70 10.26 -13.74
CA ALA A 80 -10.84 11.35 -12.80
C ALA A 80 -9.93 11.21 -11.56
N PHE A 81 -9.62 10.00 -11.14
CA PHE A 81 -8.84 9.76 -9.92
C PHE A 81 -7.44 9.23 -10.24
N ALA A 82 -6.43 9.99 -9.84
CA ALA A 82 -5.06 9.53 -9.86
C ALA A 82 -4.85 8.42 -8.81
N PRO A 83 -4.09 7.35 -9.12
CA PRO A 83 -3.77 6.31 -8.15
C PRO A 83 -2.92 6.90 -7.01
N LYS A 84 -3.31 6.59 -5.78
CA LYS A 84 -2.57 6.97 -4.57
C LYS A 84 -2.37 5.74 -3.69
N PRO A 85 -1.21 5.63 -3.01
CA PRO A 85 -1.01 4.57 -2.02
C PRO A 85 -1.90 4.80 -0.79
N LEU A 86 -2.04 3.76 0.03
CA LEU A 86 -2.61 3.89 1.37
C LEU A 86 -1.67 4.72 2.24
N GLY A 87 -2.24 5.65 3.01
CA GLY A 87 -1.52 6.58 3.86
C GLY A 87 -1.85 6.43 5.35
N SER A 88 -1.41 7.42 6.15
CA SER A 88 -1.54 7.47 7.61
C SER A 88 -2.99 7.36 8.08
N ALA A 89 -3.92 8.07 7.43
CA ALA A 89 -5.34 8.04 7.79
C ALA A 89 -5.95 6.63 7.74
N ALA A 90 -5.57 5.81 6.75
CA ALA A 90 -6.03 4.42 6.67
C ALA A 90 -5.40 3.57 7.77
N LEU A 91 -4.14 3.80 8.14
CA LEU A 91 -3.48 3.11 9.24
C LEU A 91 -4.16 3.41 10.58
N VAL A 92 -4.39 4.68 10.88
CA VAL A 92 -5.05 5.11 12.13
C VAL A 92 -6.44 4.48 12.25
N SER A 93 -7.21 4.42 11.15
CA SER A 93 -8.52 3.75 11.15
C SER A 93 -8.42 2.25 11.41
N GLN A 94 -7.38 1.57 10.93
CA GLN A 94 -7.12 0.16 11.23
C GLN A 94 -6.72 -0.08 12.69
N LEU A 95 -5.89 0.79 13.27
CA LEU A 95 -5.49 0.74 14.67
C LEU A 95 -6.66 0.97 15.62
N GLY A 96 -7.59 1.87 15.26
CA GLY A 96 -8.84 2.13 16.01
C GLY A 96 -9.84 0.98 15.96
N SER A 97 -9.77 0.09 14.96
CA SER A 97 -10.68 -1.04 14.76
C SER A 97 -10.14 -2.40 15.24
N LEU A 98 -9.16 -2.42 16.15
CA LEU A 98 -8.52 -3.62 16.72
C LEU A 98 -7.31 -4.16 15.93
N ASN A 99 -6.20 -4.19 16.66
CA ASN A 99 -5.01 -4.97 16.38
C ASN A 99 -4.35 -4.70 15.03
N ALA A 100 -3.24 -4.00 15.09
CA ALA A 100 -2.24 -4.12 14.04
C ALA A 100 -2.11 -5.60 13.70
N VAL A 101 -2.76 -6.04 12.64
CA VAL A 101 -2.68 -7.42 12.19
C VAL A 101 -1.31 -7.54 11.55
N VAL A 102 -0.32 -7.83 12.40
CA VAL A 102 0.88 -8.49 11.88
C VAL A 102 0.34 -9.78 11.27
N PRO A 103 0.42 -9.95 9.96
CA PRO A 103 -0.07 -11.17 9.34
C PRO A 103 0.67 -12.33 10.02
N ALA A 104 -0.07 -13.30 10.56
CA ALA A 104 0.48 -14.53 11.12
C ALA A 104 1.06 -15.39 9.99
N THR A 105 2.10 -14.90 9.35
CA THR A 105 2.95 -15.67 8.46
C THR A 105 4.08 -16.21 9.34
N GLN A 106 4.29 -17.51 9.30
CA GLN A 106 5.37 -18.14 10.07
C GLN A 106 6.68 -17.39 9.82
N PRO A 107 7.48 -17.13 10.87
CA PRO A 107 8.78 -16.49 10.71
C PRO A 107 9.63 -17.33 9.76
N GLN A 108 9.85 -16.87 8.56
CA GLN A 108 10.92 -17.41 7.74
C GLN A 108 12.23 -16.98 8.39
N ALA A 109 13.22 -17.86 8.36
CA ALA A 109 14.52 -17.63 8.98
C ALA A 109 15.09 -16.28 8.50
N HIS A 110 15.06 -15.30 9.38
CA HIS A 110 15.61 -13.97 9.11
C HIS A 110 17.12 -14.06 8.97
N THR A 111 17.68 -13.33 8.04
CA THR A 111 19.11 -13.11 8.01
C THR A 111 19.53 -12.53 9.36
N THR A 112 20.65 -12.98 9.91
CA THR A 112 21.17 -12.52 11.21
C THR A 112 21.55 -11.04 11.21
N ASP A 113 21.64 -10.43 10.03
CA ASP A 113 22.02 -9.02 9.84
C ASP A 113 20.78 -8.12 9.88
N THR A 114 20.54 -7.52 11.05
CA THR A 114 19.42 -6.59 11.29
C THR A 114 19.49 -5.30 10.47
N GLN A 115 20.64 -4.96 9.88
CA GLN A 115 20.78 -3.76 9.04
C GLN A 115 20.01 -3.89 7.71
N GLN A 116 19.74 -5.12 7.28
CA GLN A 116 18.99 -5.42 6.07
C GLN A 116 17.48 -5.58 6.33
N TRP A 117 17.06 -5.54 7.58
CA TRP A 117 15.67 -5.71 7.95
C TRP A 117 14.83 -4.50 7.57
N ASN A 118 13.71 -4.76 6.92
CA ASN A 118 12.68 -3.76 6.70
C ASN A 118 11.65 -3.74 7.85
N LEU A 119 10.67 -2.84 7.79
CA LEU A 119 9.63 -2.72 8.82
C LEU A 119 8.83 -4.00 9.07
N TYR A 120 8.65 -4.85 8.06
CA TYR A 120 7.92 -6.11 8.22
C TYR A 120 8.69 -7.11 9.06
N GLU A 121 9.99 -7.23 8.84
CA GLU A 121 10.86 -8.12 9.61
C GLU A 121 10.96 -7.67 11.07
N TRP A 122 11.10 -6.38 11.33
CA TRP A 122 11.05 -5.82 12.68
C TRP A 122 9.70 -6.06 13.36
N ALA A 123 8.58 -5.92 12.63
CA ALA A 123 7.27 -6.23 13.16
C ALA A 123 7.11 -7.71 13.50
N LEU A 124 7.63 -8.63 12.66
CA LEU A 124 7.62 -10.07 12.93
C LEU A 124 8.45 -10.40 14.18
N ALA A 125 9.65 -9.85 14.31
CA ALA A 125 10.48 -10.05 15.50
C ALA A 125 9.74 -9.59 16.77
N SER A 126 8.99 -8.50 16.69
CA SER A 126 8.20 -7.96 17.79
C SER A 126 7.03 -8.87 18.22
N THR A 127 6.56 -9.76 17.36
CA THR A 127 5.49 -10.71 17.71
C THR A 127 5.98 -11.93 18.47
N VAL A 128 7.27 -12.24 18.38
CA VAL A 128 7.89 -13.37 19.09
C VAL A 128 8.58 -12.84 20.33
N ASP A 129 9.72 -12.21 20.17
CA ASP A 129 10.49 -11.55 21.23
C ASP A 129 11.47 -10.56 20.57
N ILE A 130 11.30 -9.28 20.83
CA ILE A 130 12.16 -8.21 20.32
C ILE A 130 13.37 -7.96 21.22
N THR A 131 13.37 -8.47 22.45
CA THR A 131 14.37 -8.18 23.48
C THR A 131 15.79 -8.56 23.04
N PRO A 132 16.05 -9.70 22.38
CA PRO A 132 17.39 -10.08 21.94
C PRO A 132 18.03 -9.09 20.95
N TYR A 133 17.23 -8.28 20.31
CA TYR A 133 17.69 -7.31 19.29
C TYR A 133 17.91 -5.90 19.86
N ALA A 134 17.73 -5.70 21.17
CA ALA A 134 18.03 -4.43 21.84
C ALA A 134 19.50 -4.04 21.60
N GLY A 135 19.74 -2.79 21.21
CA GLY A 135 21.06 -2.29 20.83
C GLY A 135 21.49 -2.54 19.39
N SER A 136 20.71 -3.31 18.60
CA SER A 136 20.99 -3.53 17.18
C SER A 136 20.77 -2.26 16.35
N THR A 137 21.57 -2.11 15.30
CA THR A 137 21.37 -1.05 14.30
C THR A 137 20.14 -1.36 13.48
N ALA A 138 19.25 -0.38 13.32
CA ALA A 138 18.06 -0.45 12.51
C ALA A 138 18.07 0.64 11.44
N VAL A 139 17.76 0.24 10.19
CA VAL A 139 17.53 1.16 9.07
C VAL A 139 16.16 0.84 8.48
N VAL A 140 15.23 1.79 8.59
CA VAL A 140 13.85 1.59 8.14
C VAL A 140 13.40 2.72 7.24
N GLU A 141 12.53 2.39 6.28
CA GLU A 141 11.90 3.35 5.37
C GLU A 141 10.39 3.21 5.43
N GLY A 142 9.69 4.33 5.45
CA GLY A 142 8.24 4.34 5.45
C GLY A 142 7.67 5.76 5.46
N PHE A 143 6.36 5.85 5.51
CA PHE A 143 5.68 7.12 5.72
C PHE A 143 5.50 7.43 7.20
N VAL A 144 5.54 8.71 7.51
CA VAL A 144 5.35 9.24 8.87
C VAL A 144 3.87 9.17 9.24
N VAL A 145 3.60 8.75 10.47
CA VAL A 145 2.32 8.95 11.16
C VAL A 145 2.60 9.76 12.43
N GLN A 146 1.97 10.91 12.54
CA GLN A 146 2.27 11.85 13.62
C GLN A 146 1.77 11.37 14.98
N ASN A 147 2.41 11.88 16.03
CA ASN A 147 2.12 11.55 17.41
C ASN A 147 0.67 11.87 17.82
N ASP A 148 0.11 12.98 17.32
CA ASP A 148 -1.26 13.40 17.65
C ASP A 148 -2.31 12.37 17.21
N GLU A 149 -2.04 11.64 16.12
CA GLU A 149 -2.92 10.59 15.59
C GLU A 149 -2.85 9.29 16.40
N LEU A 150 -1.75 9.07 17.15
CA LEU A 150 -1.45 7.82 17.85
C LEU A 150 -1.32 7.98 19.37
N GLY A 151 -1.41 9.18 19.91
CA GLY A 151 -1.17 9.47 21.33
C GLY A 151 0.25 9.19 21.78
N LEU A 152 1.24 9.38 20.90
CA LEU A 152 2.66 9.23 21.22
C LEU A 152 3.22 10.50 21.91
N PRO A 153 4.34 10.40 22.65
CA PRO A 153 5.06 11.56 23.17
C PRO A 153 5.46 12.55 22.06
N ASP A 154 5.66 13.83 22.43
CA ASP A 154 6.00 14.90 21.50
C ASP A 154 7.34 14.74 20.76
N ASP A 155 8.24 13.97 21.34
CA ASP A 155 9.53 13.59 20.77
C ASP A 155 9.51 12.28 19.99
N GLN A 156 8.31 11.75 19.70
CA GLN A 156 8.14 10.51 18.96
C GLN A 156 7.16 10.66 17.81
N PHE A 157 7.37 9.87 16.78
CA PHE A 157 6.44 9.61 15.69
C PHE A 157 6.54 8.16 15.27
N MET A 158 5.64 7.68 14.41
CA MET A 158 5.74 6.34 13.84
C MET A 158 6.16 6.40 12.38
N VAL A 159 7.06 5.51 11.98
CA VAL A 159 7.32 5.20 10.57
C VAL A 159 6.60 3.91 10.23
N ALA A 160 5.77 3.95 9.21
CA ALA A 160 4.91 2.84 8.85
C ALA A 160 4.96 2.51 7.35
N ARG A 161 4.63 1.27 7.02
CA ARG A 161 4.36 0.78 5.67
C ARG A 161 3.24 -0.23 5.72
N TYR A 162 2.64 -0.49 4.57
CA TYR A 162 1.68 -1.58 4.44
C TYR A 162 2.33 -2.83 3.88
N VAL A 163 1.91 -3.98 4.37
CA VAL A 163 2.25 -5.31 3.84
C VAL A 163 1.08 -5.78 3.00
N LEU A 164 1.34 -6.13 1.75
CA LEU A 164 0.33 -6.51 0.78
C LEU A 164 0.49 -7.99 0.41
N LYS A 165 -0.56 -8.80 0.63
CA LYS A 165 -0.57 -10.22 0.24
C LYS A 165 -1.16 -10.43 -1.15
N CYS A 166 -2.33 -9.87 -1.42
CA CYS A 166 -2.98 -9.94 -2.74
C CYS A 166 -3.40 -8.57 -3.28
N CYS A 167 -4.05 -7.73 -2.49
CA CYS A 167 -4.55 -6.42 -2.92
C CYS A 167 -4.72 -5.47 -1.72
N THR A 168 -5.02 -4.21 -1.97
CA THR A 168 -5.19 -3.20 -0.91
C THR A 168 -6.28 -3.53 0.11
N ALA A 169 -7.21 -4.42 -0.21
CA ALA A 169 -8.25 -4.84 0.74
C ALA A 169 -7.70 -5.72 1.88
N ASP A 170 -6.56 -6.41 1.67
CA ASP A 170 -5.89 -7.21 2.68
C ASP A 170 -4.62 -6.55 3.25
N ALA A 171 -4.40 -5.29 2.91
CA ALA A 171 -3.23 -4.55 3.34
C ALA A 171 -3.21 -4.36 4.86
N GLY A 172 -2.21 -4.94 5.52
CA GLY A 172 -1.95 -4.75 6.95
C GLY A 172 -0.87 -3.71 7.19
N GLY A 173 -1.13 -2.74 8.08
CA GLY A 173 -0.12 -1.76 8.46
C GLY A 173 0.91 -2.36 9.41
N VAL A 174 2.19 -2.09 9.17
CA VAL A 174 3.29 -2.36 10.09
C VAL A 174 4.04 -1.06 10.36
N GLY A 175 4.49 -0.85 11.58
CA GLY A 175 5.17 0.38 11.94
C GLY A 175 6.10 0.22 13.13
N MET A 176 7.03 1.17 13.25
CA MET A 176 7.99 1.27 14.32
C MET A 176 7.95 2.67 14.89
N ARG A 177 7.93 2.79 16.22
CA ARG A 177 8.07 4.08 16.91
C ARG A 177 9.50 4.58 16.76
N ILE A 178 9.63 5.87 16.54
CA ILE A 178 10.90 6.57 16.35
C ILE A 178 11.01 7.66 17.40
N ALA A 179 12.04 7.63 18.22
CA ALA A 179 12.41 8.73 19.10
C ALA A 179 13.31 9.71 18.32
N TRP A 180 12.86 10.95 18.21
CA TRP A 180 13.55 12.03 17.51
C TRP A 180 13.20 13.38 18.10
N GLY A 181 14.17 14.12 18.65
CA GLY A 181 13.92 15.35 19.40
C GLY A 181 13.16 16.45 18.66
N ASN A 182 13.13 16.40 17.33
CA ASN A 182 12.33 17.31 16.50
C ASN A 182 11.29 16.55 15.65
N ALA A 183 10.51 15.68 16.29
CA ALA A 183 9.55 14.80 15.63
C ALA A 183 8.50 15.58 14.83
N ARG A 184 8.08 16.74 15.31
CA ARG A 184 7.03 17.58 14.66
C ARG A 184 7.47 18.26 13.37
N GLN A 185 8.75 18.19 12.98
CA GLN A 185 9.21 18.74 11.69
C GLN A 185 8.69 17.96 10.47
N PHE A 186 8.35 16.67 10.66
CA PHE A 186 7.82 15.84 9.59
C PHE A 186 6.28 15.89 9.58
N ARG A 187 5.69 15.71 8.41
CA ARG A 187 4.23 15.66 8.24
C ARG A 187 3.76 14.23 8.07
N SER A 188 2.52 13.93 8.46
CA SER A 188 1.88 12.66 8.09
C SER A 188 1.95 12.43 6.59
N ASP A 189 2.14 11.18 6.18
CA ASP A 189 2.34 10.72 4.80
C ASP A 189 3.67 11.15 4.15
N GLN A 190 4.53 11.90 4.85
CA GLN A 190 5.87 12.18 4.36
C GLN A 190 6.74 10.93 4.46
N TRP A 191 7.43 10.58 3.38
CA TRP A 191 8.35 9.45 3.37
C TRP A 191 9.70 9.82 3.95
N VAL A 192 10.20 8.94 4.81
CA VAL A 192 11.50 9.11 5.48
C VAL A 192 12.27 7.80 5.51
N ARG A 193 13.61 7.93 5.51
CA ARG A 193 14.54 6.88 5.90
C ARG A 193 15.07 7.23 7.27
N VAL A 194 14.97 6.28 8.20
CA VAL A 194 15.44 6.43 9.58
C VAL A 194 16.56 5.44 9.82
N SER A 195 17.67 5.92 10.38
CA SER A 195 18.77 5.10 10.88
C SER A 195 18.92 5.37 12.38
N GLY A 196 19.12 4.31 13.15
CA GLY A 196 19.23 4.44 14.60
C GLY A 196 19.53 3.12 15.29
N THR A 197 19.33 3.10 16.59
CA THR A 197 19.53 1.92 17.44
C THR A 197 18.18 1.47 18.03
N LEU A 198 17.90 0.19 17.99
CA LEU A 198 16.72 -0.37 18.61
C LEU A 198 16.83 -0.32 20.14
N ALA A 199 15.88 0.35 20.77
CA ALA A 199 15.64 0.27 22.21
C ALA A 199 14.34 -0.50 22.47
N VAL A 200 14.24 -1.10 23.65
CA VAL A 200 13.04 -1.81 24.11
C VAL A 200 12.56 -1.17 25.40
N GLU A 201 11.39 -0.55 25.35
CA GLU A 201 10.73 0.02 26.53
C GLU A 201 9.85 -1.03 27.20
N SER A 202 9.97 -1.18 28.51
CA SER A 202 9.21 -2.17 29.30
C SER A 202 8.30 -1.50 30.34
N SER A 203 7.92 -0.25 30.14
CA SER A 203 7.17 0.55 31.11
C SER A 203 5.77 -0.01 31.49
N THR A 204 5.18 -0.84 30.63
CA THR A 204 3.85 -1.44 30.81
C THR A 204 3.88 -2.95 31.02
N GLY A 205 5.05 -3.55 31.24
CA GLY A 205 5.22 -5.01 31.33
C GLY A 205 5.21 -5.72 29.98
N VAL A 206 4.88 -5.03 28.89
CA VAL A 206 4.98 -5.56 27.52
C VAL A 206 6.14 -4.85 26.82
N PRO A 207 7.13 -5.59 26.30
CA PRO A 207 8.25 -5.01 25.56
C PRO A 207 7.73 -4.25 24.34
N ARG A 208 8.05 -2.96 24.23
CA ARG A 208 7.66 -2.12 23.10
C ARG A 208 8.90 -1.64 22.36
N PRO A 209 9.08 -1.99 21.09
CA PRO A 209 10.23 -1.53 20.33
C PRO A 209 10.13 -0.04 20.01
N LEU A 210 11.29 0.61 20.05
CA LEU A 210 11.49 2.02 19.73
C LEU A 210 12.85 2.16 19.05
N ILE A 211 12.94 2.83 17.92
CA ILE A 211 14.21 3.20 17.31
C ILE A 211 14.62 4.59 17.84
N VAL A 212 15.73 4.64 18.56
CA VAL A 212 16.38 5.92 18.90
C VAL A 212 17.15 6.36 17.67
N ALA A 213 16.58 7.32 16.95
CA ALA A 213 17.13 7.73 15.66
C ALA A 213 18.42 8.54 15.82
N SER A 214 19.43 8.19 15.05
CA SER A 214 20.64 9.00 14.84
C SER A 214 20.54 9.88 13.59
N SER A 215 19.69 9.48 12.63
CA SER A 215 19.43 10.22 11.40
C SER A 215 18.03 9.97 10.91
N VAL A 216 17.33 11.03 10.46
CA VAL A 216 16.05 10.96 9.78
C VAL A 216 16.13 11.82 8.52
N VAL A 217 16.02 11.20 7.35
CA VAL A 217 16.17 11.86 6.05
C VAL A 217 14.88 11.72 5.26
N PRO A 218 14.26 12.83 4.81
CA PRO A 218 13.16 12.77 3.86
C PRO A 218 13.59 12.09 2.56
N ILE A 219 12.73 11.23 2.04
CA ILE A 219 12.92 10.53 0.76
C ILE A 219 11.70 10.71 -0.12
N GLU A 220 11.87 10.48 -1.41
CA GLU A 220 10.72 10.33 -2.30
C GLU A 220 9.98 9.00 -2.02
N GLN A 221 8.68 8.99 -2.26
CA GLN A 221 7.90 7.78 -2.16
C GLN A 221 8.46 6.72 -3.12
N PRO A 222 8.80 5.52 -2.63
CA PRO A 222 9.26 4.43 -3.50
C PRO A 222 8.20 4.07 -4.55
N GLY A 223 8.62 3.69 -5.75
CA GLY A 223 7.71 3.21 -6.79
C GLY A 223 6.90 1.97 -6.38
N ARG A 224 7.40 1.21 -5.40
CA ARG A 224 6.68 0.14 -4.70
C ARG A 224 6.56 0.49 -3.21
N PRO A 225 5.47 1.17 -2.81
CA PRO A 225 5.34 1.66 -1.44
C PRO A 225 4.99 0.55 -0.44
N TYR A 226 4.50 -0.60 -0.91
CA TYR A 226 4.11 -1.72 -0.06
C TYR A 226 5.22 -2.74 0.09
N LEU A 227 5.29 -3.34 1.27
CA LEU A 227 6.11 -4.51 1.56
C LEU A 227 5.39 -5.77 1.08
N ILE A 228 6.17 -6.74 0.66
CA ILE A 228 5.68 -8.04 0.19
C ILE A 228 6.30 -9.08 1.12
N PRO A 229 5.48 -9.93 1.78
CA PRO A 229 5.96 -10.98 2.67
C PRO A 229 6.66 -12.10 1.91
#